data_bbd43c5a6f827e30f972f4bace70c5eb
#
_entry.id   bbd43c5a6f827e30f972f4bace70c5eb
#
_cell.length_a   1.000
_cell.length_b   1.000
_cell.length_c   1.000
_cell.angle_alpha   90.00
_cell.angle_beta   90.00
_cell.angle_gamma   90.00
#
_symmetry.space_group_name_H-M   'P 1'
#
loop_
_entity.id
_entity.type
_entity.pdbx_description
1 polymer ?
#
loop_
_entity_poly.entity_id
_entity_poly.type
_entity_poly.pdbx_seq_one_letter_code
_entity_poly.pdbx_strand_id
1 'polypeptide(L)'
;VELQIAVNALNSMLGNDGKTIDHDGAAYETLAGSPEALKALIAEMEAGKVKTLIIDELNLMYVLPSDSGFGEALKKVETVIYTGNRNDDTGSQAHWVLPAGSSLETWGDYEFQSGVFSIQQPTIMPLYQTRSLGELLLAWTQTSAQGSSKAKAAASWLEYVKATLKSDIQSKVELGRGQSFDDFWLAVLQTGVATTSVRRDRTGSARAFVGSVTYKPTVAEGYELVLYPT
;
A
#
# COMPACT_ATOMS: atom_id res chain seq x y z
N VAL A 1 4.80 -22.76 -3.62
CA VAL A 1 3.37 -23.02 -3.36
C VAL A 1 3.22 -24.27 -2.50
N GLU A 2 3.81 -25.41 -2.87
CA GLU A 2 3.66 -26.70 -2.18
C GLU A 2 4.14 -26.67 -0.73
N LEU A 3 5.30 -26.05 -0.47
CA LEU A 3 5.81 -25.85 0.89
C LEU A 3 4.83 -25.07 1.76
N GLN A 4 4.27 -23.99 1.24
CA GLN A 4 3.31 -23.17 1.98
C GLN A 4 2.02 -23.95 2.30
N ILE A 5 1.54 -24.76 1.34
CA ILE A 5 0.39 -25.63 1.58
C ILE A 5 0.70 -26.65 2.67
N ALA A 6 1.88 -27.25 2.65
CA ALA A 6 2.30 -28.23 3.67
C ALA A 6 2.41 -27.58 5.06
N VAL A 7 2.97 -26.36 5.16
CA VAL A 7 3.06 -25.61 6.43
C VAL A 7 1.66 -25.29 6.95
N ASN A 8 0.75 -24.82 6.10
CA ASN A 8 -0.62 -24.51 6.49
C ASN A 8 -1.37 -25.77 6.95
N ALA A 9 -1.20 -26.88 6.24
CA ALA A 9 -1.79 -28.17 6.62
C ALA A 9 -1.28 -28.63 8.00
N LEU A 10 0.03 -28.54 8.25
CA LEU A 10 0.64 -28.89 9.52
C LEU A 10 0.09 -27.99 10.67
N ASN A 11 0.00 -26.70 10.46
CA ASN A 11 -0.55 -25.79 11.45
C ASN A 11 -2.02 -26.11 11.77
N SER A 12 -2.82 -26.42 10.76
CA SER A 12 -4.22 -26.84 10.96
C SER A 12 -4.31 -28.16 11.73
N MET A 13 -3.46 -29.15 11.42
CA MET A 13 -3.42 -30.43 12.14
C MET A 13 -3.00 -30.27 13.61
N LEU A 14 -2.12 -29.33 13.91
CA LEU A 14 -1.67 -29.00 15.27
C LEU A 14 -2.69 -28.16 16.04
N GLY A 15 -3.76 -27.72 15.40
CA GLY A 15 -4.79 -26.86 16.01
C GLY A 15 -4.27 -25.46 16.36
N ASN A 16 -3.34 -24.95 15.56
CA ASN A 16 -2.74 -23.61 15.73
C ASN A 16 -3.66 -22.51 15.25
N ASP A 17 -4.57 -22.79 14.30
CA ASP A 17 -5.51 -21.83 13.74
C ASP A 17 -6.42 -21.24 14.83
N GLY A 18 -6.42 -19.93 14.95
CA GLY A 18 -7.16 -19.19 15.98
C GLY A 18 -6.56 -19.23 17.39
N LYS A 19 -5.38 -19.85 17.58
CA LYS A 19 -4.66 -19.89 18.86
C LYS A 19 -3.31 -19.18 18.79
N THR A 20 -2.41 -19.71 17.93
CA THR A 20 -1.08 -19.14 17.70
C THR A 20 -0.97 -18.46 16.35
N ILE A 21 -1.90 -18.76 15.43
CA ILE A 21 -2.03 -18.09 14.14
C ILE A 21 -3.34 -17.30 14.16
N ASP A 22 -3.21 -15.99 14.08
CA ASP A 22 -4.34 -15.09 13.93
C ASP A 22 -4.49 -14.70 12.46
N HIS A 23 -5.52 -15.24 11.81
CA HIS A 23 -5.84 -14.93 10.42
C HIS A 23 -6.55 -13.58 10.26
N ASP A 24 -7.10 -13.02 11.33
CA ASP A 24 -7.81 -11.73 11.29
C ASP A 24 -6.82 -10.56 11.37
N GLY A 25 -5.65 -10.79 11.94
CA GLY A 25 -4.54 -9.84 12.01
C GLY A 25 -3.61 -9.83 10.80
N ALA A 26 -4.04 -10.33 9.67
CA ALA A 26 -3.20 -10.39 8.47
C ALA A 26 -2.78 -8.98 8.01
N ALA A 27 -1.52 -8.86 7.58
CA ALA A 27 -1.04 -7.64 6.95
C ALA A 27 -1.89 -7.28 5.72
N TYR A 28 -2.03 -5.98 5.48
CA TYR A 28 -2.85 -5.48 4.38
C TYR A 28 -2.05 -5.51 3.06
N GLU A 29 -2.04 -6.66 2.40
CA GLU A 29 -1.27 -6.88 1.15
C GLU A 29 -2.05 -6.61 -0.14
N THR A 30 -3.30 -6.15 -0.04
CA THR A 30 -4.22 -6.09 -1.18
C THR A 30 -3.81 -5.12 -2.29
N LEU A 31 -2.83 -4.27 -2.06
CA LEU A 31 -2.34 -3.28 -3.03
C LEU A 31 -0.99 -3.64 -3.64
N ALA A 32 -0.35 -4.72 -3.22
CA ALA A 32 0.91 -5.15 -3.81
C ALA A 32 0.69 -5.63 -5.26
N GLY A 33 1.37 -4.99 -6.20
CA GLY A 33 1.38 -5.43 -7.59
C GLY A 33 2.15 -6.74 -7.72
N SER A 34 1.69 -7.62 -8.63
CA SER A 34 2.44 -8.83 -8.96
C SER A 34 3.52 -8.53 -10.01
N PRO A 35 4.57 -9.37 -10.11
CA PRO A 35 5.54 -9.28 -11.21
C PRO A 35 4.88 -9.34 -12.59
N GLU A 36 3.79 -10.08 -12.72
CA GLU A 36 3.00 -10.19 -13.96
C GLU A 36 2.31 -8.86 -14.29
N ALA A 37 1.77 -8.17 -13.28
CA ALA A 37 1.16 -6.86 -13.46
C ALA A 37 2.20 -5.82 -13.92
N LEU A 38 3.42 -5.87 -13.38
CA LEU A 38 4.51 -5.00 -13.82
C LEU A 38 4.90 -5.29 -15.28
N LYS A 39 5.03 -6.56 -15.66
CA LYS A 39 5.31 -6.95 -17.05
C LYS A 39 4.21 -6.48 -18.00
N ALA A 40 2.94 -6.58 -17.59
CA ALA A 40 1.82 -6.08 -18.36
C ALA A 40 1.88 -4.56 -18.55
N LEU A 41 2.20 -3.83 -17.48
CA LEU A 41 2.38 -2.38 -17.53
C LEU A 41 3.51 -1.98 -18.52
N ILE A 42 4.66 -2.65 -18.45
CA ILE A 42 5.78 -2.40 -19.37
C ILE A 42 5.34 -2.63 -20.82
N ALA A 43 4.63 -3.71 -21.11
CA ALA A 43 4.11 -3.99 -22.45
C ALA A 43 3.10 -2.94 -22.93
N GLU A 44 2.25 -2.41 -22.03
CA GLU A 44 1.32 -1.32 -22.37
C GLU A 44 2.05 0.01 -22.63
N MET A 45 3.11 0.29 -21.86
CA MET A 45 3.99 1.44 -22.10
C MET A 45 4.67 1.32 -23.47
N GLU A 46 5.23 0.16 -23.80
CA GLU A 46 5.84 -0.12 -25.10
C GLU A 46 4.86 0.05 -26.27
N ALA A 47 3.61 -0.34 -26.07
CA ALA A 47 2.53 -0.18 -27.04
C ALA A 47 1.99 1.26 -27.13
N GLY A 48 2.51 2.22 -26.36
CA GLY A 48 2.06 3.63 -26.31
C GLY A 48 0.65 3.82 -25.74
N LYS A 49 0.15 2.85 -24.99
CA LYS A 49 -1.16 2.91 -24.34
C LYS A 49 -1.16 3.71 -23.04
N VAL A 50 -0.01 3.80 -22.37
CA VAL A 50 0.16 4.59 -21.15
C VAL A 50 0.57 6.01 -21.55
N LYS A 51 -0.32 6.96 -21.33
CA LYS A 51 -0.08 8.38 -21.66
C LYS A 51 0.60 9.12 -20.53
N THR A 52 0.21 8.83 -19.31
CA THR A 52 0.78 9.42 -18.10
C THR A 52 1.14 8.33 -17.12
N LEU A 53 2.35 8.37 -16.61
CA LEU A 53 2.85 7.49 -15.56
C LEU A 53 3.28 8.33 -14.36
N ILE A 54 2.77 8.00 -13.19
CA ILE A 54 3.18 8.59 -11.92
C ILE A 54 3.97 7.54 -11.16
N ILE A 55 5.18 7.89 -10.76
CA ILE A 55 6.07 7.02 -9.96
C ILE A 55 6.33 7.73 -8.63
N ASP A 56 5.96 7.08 -7.54
CA ASP A 56 6.10 7.65 -6.19
C ASP A 56 7.24 6.96 -5.43
N GLU A 57 8.29 7.73 -5.14
CA GLU A 57 9.44 7.38 -4.28
C GLU A 57 10.14 6.05 -4.61
N LEU A 58 9.96 5.51 -5.82
CA LEU A 58 10.49 4.22 -6.20
C LEU A 58 11.51 4.34 -7.35
N ASN A 59 12.78 4.03 -7.07
CA ASN A 59 13.83 4.04 -8.08
C ASN A 59 13.79 2.77 -8.95
N LEU A 60 12.82 2.69 -9.86
CA LEU A 60 12.59 1.53 -10.74
C LEU A 60 13.76 1.28 -11.70
N MET A 61 14.48 2.33 -12.14
CA MET A 61 15.65 2.19 -13.00
C MET A 61 16.80 1.46 -12.30
N TYR A 62 16.87 1.54 -10.98
CA TYR A 62 17.85 0.84 -10.17
C TYR A 62 17.40 -0.55 -9.71
N VAL A 63 16.13 -0.67 -9.30
CA VAL A 63 15.60 -1.88 -8.66
C VAL A 63 15.30 -2.98 -9.69
N LEU A 64 14.85 -2.59 -10.89
CA LEU A 64 14.48 -3.58 -11.91
C LEU A 64 15.73 -4.11 -12.62
N PRO A 65 15.71 -5.39 -13.02
CA PRO A 65 16.74 -5.96 -13.87
C PRO A 65 16.91 -5.15 -15.16
N SER A 66 18.14 -5.01 -15.65
CA SER A 66 18.46 -4.24 -16.86
C SER A 66 17.76 -4.76 -18.12
N ASP A 67 17.44 -6.06 -18.14
CA ASP A 67 16.73 -6.74 -19.23
C ASP A 67 15.19 -6.69 -19.09
N SER A 68 14.68 -6.00 -18.08
CA SER A 68 13.22 -5.84 -17.86
C SER A 68 12.50 -5.07 -18.97
N GLY A 69 13.25 -4.29 -19.79
CA GLY A 69 12.69 -3.41 -20.80
C GLY A 69 12.07 -2.11 -20.27
N PHE A 70 12.01 -1.93 -18.94
CA PHE A 70 11.36 -0.76 -18.34
C PHE A 70 11.90 0.58 -18.83
N GLY A 71 13.23 0.73 -18.89
CA GLY A 71 13.85 2.00 -19.30
C GLY A 71 13.51 2.41 -20.74
N GLU A 72 13.44 1.45 -21.68
CA GLU A 72 13.03 1.74 -23.06
C GLU A 72 11.53 2.00 -23.17
N ALA A 73 10.73 1.28 -22.39
CA ALA A 73 9.29 1.51 -22.33
C ALA A 73 8.95 2.89 -21.74
N LEU A 74 9.73 3.33 -20.73
CA LEU A 74 9.53 4.63 -20.09
C LEU A 74 9.66 5.80 -21.07
N LYS A 75 10.58 5.70 -22.04
CA LYS A 75 10.80 6.71 -23.09
C LYS A 75 9.61 6.88 -24.03
N LYS A 76 8.69 5.91 -24.07
CA LYS A 76 7.48 5.94 -24.91
C LYS A 76 6.27 6.55 -24.21
N VAL A 77 6.37 6.82 -22.92
CA VAL A 77 5.32 7.47 -22.13
C VAL A 77 5.34 8.97 -22.37
N GLU A 78 4.22 9.56 -22.75
CA GLU A 78 4.14 10.99 -23.11
C GLU A 78 4.43 11.90 -21.90
N THR A 79 3.99 11.51 -20.70
CA THR A 79 4.19 12.28 -19.49
C THR A 79 4.58 11.35 -18.35
N VAL A 80 5.80 11.51 -17.83
CA VAL A 80 6.29 10.82 -16.65
C VAL A 80 6.42 11.84 -15.52
N ILE A 81 5.76 11.57 -14.41
CA ILE A 81 5.82 12.38 -13.19
C ILE A 81 6.46 11.52 -12.11
N TYR A 82 7.55 11.99 -11.57
CA TYR A 82 8.22 11.36 -10.43
C TYR A 82 7.97 12.19 -9.18
N THR A 83 7.49 11.57 -8.12
CA THR A 83 7.40 12.19 -6.80
C THR A 83 8.46 11.58 -5.90
N GLY A 84 9.25 12.38 -5.22
CA GLY A 84 10.31 11.84 -4.38
C GLY A 84 11.16 12.92 -3.74
N ASN A 85 11.90 12.53 -2.71
CA ASN A 85 12.80 13.43 -1.97
C ASN A 85 14.21 13.52 -2.58
N ARG A 86 14.46 12.79 -3.67
CA ARG A 86 15.75 12.74 -4.39
C ARG A 86 15.50 12.67 -5.89
N ASN A 87 16.39 13.28 -6.63
CA ASN A 87 16.45 13.08 -8.07
C ASN A 87 17.37 11.90 -8.37
N ASP A 88 16.83 10.68 -8.27
CA ASP A 88 17.53 9.42 -8.51
C ASP A 88 17.53 9.04 -10.01
N ASP A 89 17.97 7.80 -10.34
CA ASP A 89 18.05 7.33 -11.73
C ASP A 89 16.69 7.37 -12.43
N THR A 90 15.60 7.07 -11.73
CA THR A 90 14.23 7.15 -12.27
C THR A 90 13.76 8.59 -12.39
N GLY A 91 13.98 9.39 -11.35
CA GLY A 91 13.64 10.81 -11.36
C GLY A 91 14.34 11.57 -12.48
N SER A 92 15.61 11.22 -12.79
CA SER A 92 16.37 11.83 -13.88
C SER A 92 15.80 11.57 -15.27
N GLN A 93 14.96 10.54 -15.44
CA GLN A 93 14.27 10.21 -16.68
C GLN A 93 12.85 10.77 -16.75
N ALA A 94 12.36 11.34 -15.66
CA ALA A 94 11.01 11.89 -15.60
C ALA A 94 10.91 13.26 -16.30
N HIS A 95 9.73 13.56 -16.85
CA HIS A 95 9.45 14.89 -17.42
C HIS A 95 9.23 15.92 -16.31
N TRP A 96 8.67 15.48 -15.18
CA TRP A 96 8.40 16.30 -14.02
C TRP A 96 8.87 15.59 -12.75
N VAL A 97 9.68 16.28 -11.96
CA VAL A 97 10.06 15.83 -10.62
C VAL A 97 9.39 16.75 -9.62
N LEU A 98 8.49 16.17 -8.82
CA LEU A 98 7.76 16.88 -7.78
C LEU A 98 8.38 16.51 -6.42
N PRO A 99 8.97 17.46 -5.69
CA PRO A 99 9.64 17.14 -4.43
C PRO A 99 8.62 16.72 -3.37
N ALA A 100 8.79 15.50 -2.84
CA ALA A 100 8.00 14.96 -1.76
C ALA A 100 8.47 15.46 -0.39
N GLY A 101 7.52 15.71 0.50
CA GLY A 101 7.81 16.06 1.89
C GLY A 101 8.20 14.82 2.71
N SER A 102 9.01 15.04 3.73
CA SER A 102 9.33 13.99 4.71
C SER A 102 8.07 13.55 5.46
N SER A 103 8.04 12.29 5.90
CA SER A 103 7.00 11.79 6.81
C SER A 103 6.88 12.59 8.11
N LEU A 104 7.95 13.30 8.53
CA LEU A 104 7.93 14.20 9.68
C LEU A 104 7.24 15.54 9.40
N GLU A 105 6.99 15.86 8.14
CA GLU A 105 6.42 17.14 7.67
C GLU A 105 4.96 17.01 7.21
N THR A 106 4.46 15.79 7.05
CA THR A 106 3.18 15.54 6.36
C THR A 106 2.19 14.76 7.21
N TRP A 107 0.91 15.03 6.99
CA TRP A 107 -0.18 14.19 7.48
C TRP A 107 -0.31 12.94 6.60
N GLY A 108 -0.70 11.81 7.22
CA GLY A 108 -1.01 10.56 6.54
C GLY A 108 -1.91 9.67 7.37
N ASP A 109 -2.50 8.69 6.72
CA ASP A 109 -3.26 7.63 7.34
C ASP A 109 -2.88 6.29 6.70
N TYR A 110 -2.82 5.24 7.51
CA TYR A 110 -2.39 3.92 7.06
C TYR A 110 -3.22 2.84 7.73
N GLU A 111 -3.57 1.83 6.96
CA GLU A 111 -4.08 0.55 7.46
C GLU A 111 -3.05 -0.53 7.12
N PHE A 112 -1.97 -0.64 7.92
CA PHE A 112 -0.90 -1.60 7.69
C PHE A 112 -1.29 -3.04 8.07
N GLN A 113 -2.30 -3.19 8.92
CA GLN A 113 -2.91 -4.44 9.32
C GLN A 113 -4.41 -4.29 9.24
N SER A 114 -5.11 -5.31 8.78
CA SER A 114 -6.57 -5.27 8.66
C SER A 114 -7.24 -4.87 9.98
N GLY A 115 -7.97 -3.76 9.95
CA GLY A 115 -8.66 -3.21 11.11
C GLY A 115 -7.80 -2.40 12.08
N VAL A 116 -6.53 -2.11 11.73
CA VAL A 116 -5.66 -1.24 12.53
C VAL A 116 -5.33 0.00 11.71
N PHE A 117 -6.00 1.10 12.06
CA PHE A 117 -5.83 2.40 11.41
C PHE A 117 -4.86 3.24 12.20
N SER A 118 -3.84 3.78 11.56
CA SER A 118 -2.87 4.67 12.16
C SER A 118 -2.87 6.04 11.50
N ILE A 119 -2.53 7.07 12.28
CA ILE A 119 -2.42 8.45 11.81
C ILE A 119 -0.96 8.90 11.97
N GLN A 120 -0.42 9.37 10.87
CA GLN A 120 0.84 10.09 10.85
C GLN A 120 0.57 11.57 11.08
N GLN A 121 1.21 12.14 12.10
CA GLN A 121 1.15 13.57 12.42
C GLN A 121 2.47 14.23 12.05
N PRO A 122 2.47 15.40 11.40
CA PRO A 122 3.69 16.17 11.21
C PRO A 122 4.24 16.62 12.56
N THR A 123 5.52 16.42 12.77
CA THR A 123 6.26 16.85 13.97
C THR A 123 7.03 18.14 13.73
N ILE A 124 7.26 18.48 12.48
CA ILE A 124 7.91 19.71 12.06
C ILE A 124 7.12 20.36 10.90
N MET A 125 7.31 21.65 10.72
CA MET A 125 6.81 22.35 9.53
C MET A 125 7.64 21.95 8.30
N PRO A 126 7.04 21.94 7.09
CA PRO A 126 7.80 21.72 5.87
C PRO A 126 9.00 22.66 5.75
N LEU A 127 10.19 22.10 5.54
CA LEU A 127 11.42 22.88 5.38
C LEU A 127 11.55 23.49 3.98
N TYR A 128 10.90 22.87 3.01
CA TYR A 128 10.92 23.27 1.61
C TYR A 128 9.50 23.31 1.03
N GLN A 129 9.37 23.77 -0.19
CA GLN A 129 8.09 23.75 -0.93
C GLN A 129 7.81 22.35 -1.47
N THR A 130 7.62 21.41 -0.57
CA THR A 130 7.30 20.00 -0.85
C THR A 130 5.82 19.73 -0.65
N ARG A 131 5.33 18.63 -1.23
CA ARG A 131 3.97 18.15 -1.03
C ARG A 131 3.98 16.63 -0.92
N SER A 132 3.14 16.10 -0.05
CA SER A 132 2.91 14.65 0.00
C SER A 132 2.17 14.16 -1.24
N LEU A 133 2.29 12.87 -1.54
CA LEU A 133 1.49 12.25 -2.61
C LEU A 133 -0.01 12.47 -2.40
N GLY A 134 -0.49 12.39 -1.15
CA GLY A 134 -1.89 12.64 -0.80
C GLY A 134 -2.35 14.05 -1.18
N GLU A 135 -1.53 15.08 -0.90
CA GLU A 135 -1.83 16.46 -1.30
C GLU A 135 -1.87 16.64 -2.82
N LEU A 136 -0.93 16.01 -3.54
CA LEU A 136 -0.90 16.04 -5.01
C LEU A 136 -2.12 15.37 -5.61
N LEU A 137 -2.45 14.16 -5.15
CA LEU A 137 -3.62 13.42 -5.63
C LEU A 137 -4.92 14.16 -5.30
N LEU A 138 -5.02 14.78 -4.13
CA LEU A 138 -6.17 15.60 -3.76
C LEU A 138 -6.31 16.79 -4.74
N ALA A 139 -5.23 17.54 -4.99
CA ALA A 139 -5.24 18.68 -5.90
C ALA A 139 -5.65 18.27 -7.32
N TRP A 140 -5.11 17.18 -7.84
CA TRP A 140 -5.48 16.67 -9.18
C TRP A 140 -6.94 16.18 -9.21
N THR A 141 -7.40 15.52 -8.14
CA THR A 141 -8.79 15.04 -8.06
C THR A 141 -9.78 16.21 -8.00
N GLN A 142 -9.44 17.30 -7.31
CA GLN A 142 -10.28 18.50 -7.24
C GLN A 142 -10.48 19.18 -8.59
N THR A 143 -9.47 19.13 -9.46
CA THR A 143 -9.55 19.69 -10.81
C THR A 143 -10.25 18.76 -11.81
N SER A 144 -10.37 17.48 -11.48
CA SER A 144 -11.02 16.48 -12.33
C SER A 144 -12.54 16.57 -12.28
N ALA A 145 -13.20 16.50 -13.44
CA ALA A 145 -14.66 16.40 -13.49
C ALA A 145 -15.19 15.14 -12.77
N GLN A 146 -14.40 14.07 -12.75
CA GLN A 146 -14.74 12.76 -12.16
C GLN A 146 -14.28 12.61 -10.70
N GLY A 147 -13.69 13.65 -10.10
CA GLY A 147 -13.25 13.62 -8.71
C GLY A 147 -14.39 13.39 -7.74
N SER A 148 -14.14 12.60 -6.68
CA SER A 148 -15.13 12.30 -5.66
C SER A 148 -15.64 13.55 -4.95
N SER A 149 -16.89 13.56 -4.51
CA SER A 149 -17.48 14.69 -3.77
C SER A 149 -16.72 14.97 -2.47
N LYS A 150 -16.23 13.94 -1.78
CA LYS A 150 -15.42 14.05 -0.57
C LYS A 150 -14.10 14.82 -0.86
N ALA A 151 -13.40 14.45 -1.92
CA ALA A 151 -12.16 15.11 -2.31
C ALA A 151 -12.41 16.58 -2.73
N LYS A 152 -13.47 16.83 -3.48
CA LYS A 152 -13.83 18.19 -3.92
C LYS A 152 -14.25 19.10 -2.78
N ALA A 153 -14.81 18.55 -1.70
CA ALA A 153 -15.24 19.32 -0.53
C ALA A 153 -14.11 19.59 0.47
N ALA A 154 -13.01 18.84 0.41
CA ALA A 154 -11.91 18.98 1.37
C ALA A 154 -11.07 20.23 1.07
N ALA A 155 -10.90 21.09 2.07
CA ALA A 155 -10.09 22.30 1.93
C ALA A 155 -8.57 22.01 1.94
N SER A 156 -8.16 20.88 2.50
CA SER A 156 -6.77 20.44 2.61
C SER A 156 -6.69 18.92 2.71
N TRP A 157 -5.47 18.38 2.59
CA TRP A 157 -5.24 16.94 2.81
C TRP A 157 -5.64 16.51 4.23
N LEU A 158 -5.32 17.30 5.24
CA LEU A 158 -5.77 17.04 6.62
C LEU A 158 -7.30 16.95 6.73
N GLU A 159 -8.02 17.87 6.10
CA GLU A 159 -9.50 17.83 6.14
C GLU A 159 -10.06 16.62 5.38
N TYR A 160 -9.38 16.19 4.32
CA TYR A 160 -9.73 14.93 3.62
C TYR A 160 -9.54 13.70 4.52
N VAL A 161 -8.40 13.61 5.23
CA VAL A 161 -8.10 12.54 6.19
C VAL A 161 -9.13 12.54 7.33
N LYS A 162 -9.44 13.69 7.91
CA LYS A 162 -10.50 13.82 8.92
C LYS A 162 -11.87 13.36 8.41
N ALA A 163 -12.23 13.77 7.20
CA ALA A 163 -13.50 13.37 6.60
C ALA A 163 -13.58 11.86 6.37
N THR A 164 -12.46 11.23 5.97
CA THR A 164 -12.37 9.78 5.80
C THR A 164 -12.47 9.06 7.14
N LEU A 165 -11.76 9.49 8.16
CA LEU A 165 -11.87 8.94 9.50
C LEU A 165 -13.30 9.03 10.04
N LYS A 166 -13.95 10.18 9.86
CA LYS A 166 -15.33 10.39 10.30
C LYS A 166 -16.33 9.48 9.61
N SER A 167 -16.26 9.39 8.26
CA SER A 167 -17.28 8.67 7.49
C SER A 167 -17.04 7.16 7.46
N ASP A 168 -15.78 6.73 7.40
CA ASP A 168 -15.45 5.36 7.02
C ASP A 168 -14.90 4.53 8.19
N ILE A 169 -14.39 5.17 9.24
CA ILE A 169 -13.64 4.50 10.30
C ILE A 169 -14.28 4.65 11.68
N GLN A 170 -14.71 5.86 12.07
CA GLN A 170 -15.19 6.15 13.43
C GLN A 170 -16.22 5.15 13.97
N SER A 171 -17.20 4.77 13.14
CA SER A 171 -18.26 3.82 13.56
C SER A 171 -17.78 2.37 13.68
N LYS A 172 -16.64 2.03 13.09
CA LYS A 172 -16.11 0.67 13.04
C LYS A 172 -15.13 0.36 14.18
N VAL A 173 -14.55 1.39 14.79
CA VAL A 173 -13.52 1.26 15.82
C VAL A 173 -14.12 1.48 17.21
N GLU A 174 -13.57 0.78 18.22
CA GLU A 174 -14.04 0.92 19.61
C GLU A 174 -13.87 2.34 20.14
N LEU A 175 -12.74 2.93 19.83
CA LEU A 175 -12.39 4.29 20.26
C LEU A 175 -13.39 5.35 19.78
N GLY A 176 -14.08 5.11 18.65
CA GLY A 176 -15.06 6.05 18.07
C GLY A 176 -16.49 5.86 18.55
N ARG A 177 -16.78 4.81 19.32
CA ARG A 177 -18.16 4.49 19.73
C ARG A 177 -18.73 5.48 20.73
N GLY A 178 -19.86 6.09 20.38
CA GLY A 178 -20.59 6.99 21.28
C GLY A 178 -19.89 8.33 21.54
N GLN A 179 -18.80 8.63 20.85
CA GLN A 179 -18.08 9.88 20.96
C GLN A 179 -18.46 10.88 19.85
N SER A 180 -18.27 12.18 20.13
CA SER A 180 -18.24 13.17 19.07
C SER A 180 -17.03 12.93 18.14
N PHE A 181 -17.07 13.47 16.94
CA PHE A 181 -15.89 13.34 16.04
C PHE A 181 -14.67 14.04 16.64
N ASP A 182 -14.84 15.17 17.30
CA ASP A 182 -13.71 15.93 17.86
C ASP A 182 -13.03 15.16 19.01
N ASP A 183 -13.80 14.52 19.88
CA ASP A 183 -13.26 13.68 20.95
C ASP A 183 -12.57 12.44 20.37
N PHE A 184 -13.18 11.81 19.36
CA PHE A 184 -12.57 10.68 18.66
C PHE A 184 -11.28 11.08 17.97
N TRP A 185 -11.26 12.21 17.26
CA TRP A 185 -10.06 12.72 16.60
C TRP A 185 -8.93 12.95 17.61
N LEU A 186 -9.23 13.63 18.73
CA LEU A 186 -8.25 13.88 19.78
C LEU A 186 -7.70 12.57 20.38
N ALA A 187 -8.56 11.59 20.62
CA ALA A 187 -8.15 10.28 21.12
C ALA A 187 -7.25 9.53 20.12
N VAL A 188 -7.57 9.58 18.83
CA VAL A 188 -6.71 8.97 17.79
C VAL A 188 -5.36 9.66 17.72
N LEU A 189 -5.30 10.99 17.83
CA LEU A 189 -4.04 11.72 17.86
C LEU A 189 -3.17 11.36 19.08
N GLN A 190 -3.79 11.11 20.23
CA GLN A 190 -3.09 10.72 21.46
C GLN A 190 -2.56 9.29 21.40
N THR A 191 -3.34 8.36 20.84
CA THR A 191 -2.98 6.94 20.76
C THR A 191 -2.13 6.61 19.53
N GLY A 192 -2.26 7.40 18.47
CA GLY A 192 -1.65 7.16 17.17
C GLY A 192 -2.36 6.09 16.34
N VAL A 193 -3.24 5.29 16.96
CA VAL A 193 -3.94 4.17 16.33
C VAL A 193 -5.38 4.05 16.80
N ALA A 194 -6.23 3.53 15.91
CA ALA A 194 -7.59 3.10 16.22
C ALA A 194 -7.80 1.69 15.68
N THR A 195 -8.29 0.78 16.51
CA THR A 195 -8.50 -0.63 16.14
C THR A 195 -9.98 -0.98 16.06
N THR A 196 -10.34 -1.80 15.09
CA THR A 196 -11.69 -2.35 15.01
C THR A 196 -11.83 -3.49 16.01
N SER A 197 -12.96 -3.53 16.72
CA SER A 197 -13.35 -4.70 17.51
C SER A 197 -14.03 -5.78 16.67
N VAL A 198 -14.25 -5.51 15.40
CA VAL A 198 -14.94 -6.44 14.51
C VAL A 198 -13.98 -7.56 14.13
N ARG A 199 -13.97 -8.61 14.94
CA ARG A 199 -13.57 -9.93 14.43
C ARG A 199 -14.44 -10.20 13.22
N ARG A 200 -13.84 -10.38 12.06
CA ARG A 200 -14.57 -10.88 10.91
C ARG A 200 -15.14 -12.22 11.34
N ASP A 201 -16.47 -12.28 11.48
CA ASP A 201 -17.17 -13.54 11.74
C ASP A 201 -16.83 -14.50 10.60
N ARG A 202 -15.79 -15.29 10.80
CA ARG A 202 -15.49 -16.42 9.93
C ARG A 202 -16.44 -17.54 10.34
N THR A 203 -17.66 -17.50 9.81
CA THR A 203 -18.62 -18.59 9.87
C THR A 203 -18.16 -19.83 9.08
N GLY A 204 -16.94 -19.85 8.56
CA GLY A 204 -16.31 -21.00 7.98
C GLY A 204 -15.47 -21.72 9.02
N SER A 205 -15.95 -22.85 9.52
CA SER A 205 -15.07 -23.84 10.18
C SER A 205 -13.88 -24.07 9.26
N ALA A 206 -12.66 -23.98 9.81
CA ALA A 206 -11.46 -24.40 9.09
C ALA A 206 -11.74 -25.78 8.50
N ARG A 207 -11.86 -25.88 7.18
CA ARG A 207 -12.01 -27.19 6.55
C ARG A 207 -10.72 -27.91 6.83
N ALA A 208 -10.81 -29.02 7.56
CA ALA A 208 -9.68 -29.91 7.71
C ALA A 208 -9.11 -30.16 6.32
N PHE A 209 -7.81 -29.96 6.17
CA PHE A 209 -7.14 -30.24 4.90
C PHE A 209 -7.31 -31.72 4.59
N VAL A 210 -8.10 -32.03 3.58
CA VAL A 210 -8.35 -33.39 3.10
C VAL A 210 -7.63 -33.57 1.77
N GLY A 211 -6.31 -33.59 1.80
CA GLY A 211 -5.51 -33.76 0.59
C GLY A 211 -4.15 -34.39 0.91
N SER A 212 -3.58 -35.08 -0.05
CA SER A 212 -2.18 -35.51 0.01
C SER A 212 -1.34 -34.47 -0.73
N VAL A 213 -0.34 -33.91 -0.05
CA VAL A 213 0.70 -33.14 -0.71
C VAL A 213 1.81 -34.07 -1.11
N THR A 214 1.98 -34.30 -2.40
CA THR A 214 3.09 -35.09 -2.91
C THR A 214 4.24 -34.17 -3.26
N TYR A 215 5.23 -34.09 -2.40
CA TYR A 215 6.47 -33.38 -2.68
C TYR A 215 7.38 -34.25 -3.53
N LYS A 216 7.72 -33.79 -4.74
CA LYS A 216 8.80 -34.36 -5.56
C LYS A 216 9.97 -33.40 -5.47
N PRO A 217 11.03 -33.72 -4.70
CA PRO A 217 12.21 -32.88 -4.69
C PRO A 217 12.84 -32.90 -6.08
N THR A 218 12.98 -31.74 -6.70
CA THR A 218 13.83 -31.59 -7.88
C THR A 218 15.25 -31.53 -7.35
N VAL A 219 16.00 -32.60 -7.46
CA VAL A 219 17.44 -32.59 -7.17
C VAL A 219 18.09 -31.90 -8.37
N ALA A 220 18.37 -30.64 -8.27
CA ALA A 220 19.21 -29.94 -9.23
C ALA A 220 20.67 -30.28 -8.93
N GLU A 221 21.43 -30.68 -9.94
CA GLU A 221 22.88 -30.69 -9.84
C GLU A 221 23.37 -29.24 -9.83
N GLY A 222 23.92 -28.76 -8.71
CA GLY A 222 24.43 -27.44 -8.56
C GLY A 222 23.91 -26.68 -7.34
N TYR A 223 24.03 -25.37 -7.37
CA TYR A 223 23.56 -24.49 -6.30
C TYR A 223 22.20 -23.90 -6.67
N GLU A 224 21.26 -23.92 -5.75
CA GLU A 224 19.99 -23.20 -5.88
C GLU A 224 20.16 -21.78 -5.35
N LEU A 225 19.88 -20.78 -6.19
CA LEU A 225 19.90 -19.38 -5.80
C LEU A 225 18.49 -18.97 -5.34
N VAL A 226 18.36 -18.66 -4.07
CA VAL A 226 17.13 -18.10 -3.50
C VAL A 226 17.34 -16.62 -3.24
N LEU A 227 16.54 -15.78 -3.90
CA LEU A 227 16.55 -14.32 -3.73
C LEU A 227 15.48 -13.93 -2.70
N TYR A 228 15.90 -13.17 -1.68
CA TYR A 228 14.99 -12.60 -0.71
C TYR A 228 14.94 -11.08 -0.91
N PRO A 229 13.75 -10.47 -0.90
CA PRO A 229 13.64 -9.02 -0.77
C PRO A 229 14.15 -8.62 0.62
N THR A 230 14.97 -7.60 0.68
CA THR A 230 15.49 -6.99 1.91
C THR A 230 14.58 -5.89 2.40
#